data_a1b5549424fc5e890a092efe1d3e7e63
#
_entry.id   a1b5549424fc5e890a092efe1d3e7e63
#
_cell.length_a   1.000
_cell.length_b   1.000
_cell.length_c   1.000
_cell.angle_alpha   90.00
_cell.angle_beta   90.00
_cell.angle_gamma   90.00
#
_symmetry.space_group_name_H-M   'P 1'
#
loop_
_entity.id
_entity.type
_entity.pdbx_description
1 polymer ?
#
loop_
_entity_poly.entity_id
_entity_poly.type
_entity_poly.pdbx_seq_one_letter_code
_entity_poly.pdbx_strand_id
1 'polypeptide(L)'
;MNWTLHFLGVGAAHAVELGSSAAVLECDGKPVLLIDCGPDTLDRYLAAYGEPPRALYITHTHMDHVGGLERMFFRLWFDETLRGRTRLFAHAGLIPWLQTRVADYPGVLAEGGVNFWEAFRLVPCSRGFWLDGLWFDVFATRHHMPGTSYGIALGGSFAYTGDTRPIPEMLARYAGGSEIIAHDCGLTGNPSHTGVDDVEREYPADWRDRLRLYHYGSMADGVTLQSRGFQIARTGDRIALPAPPPPRADAG
;
A
#
# COMPACT_ATOMS: atom_id res chain seq x y z
N MET A 1 -2.09 10.79 -20.29
CA MET A 1 -1.40 10.25 -19.10
C MET A 1 -1.91 8.85 -18.85
N ASN A 2 -1.01 7.88 -18.84
CA ASN A 2 -1.32 6.48 -18.59
C ASN A 2 -1.06 6.19 -17.10
N TRP A 3 -2.11 5.86 -16.37
CA TRP A 3 -2.02 5.50 -14.96
C TRP A 3 -1.98 3.99 -14.79
N THR A 4 -1.10 3.52 -13.94
CA THR A 4 -0.97 2.08 -13.62
C THR A 4 -0.73 1.87 -12.13
N LEU A 5 -1.15 0.71 -11.64
CA LEU A 5 -0.76 0.19 -10.33
C LEU A 5 0.21 -0.96 -10.55
N HIS A 6 1.48 -0.74 -10.21
CA HIS A 6 2.55 -1.72 -10.34
C HIS A 6 2.73 -2.47 -9.02
N PHE A 7 2.45 -3.76 -9.00
CA PHE A 7 2.61 -4.61 -7.82
C PHE A 7 4.06 -5.08 -7.68
N LEU A 8 4.77 -4.60 -6.67
CA LEU A 8 6.13 -5.05 -6.35
C LEU A 8 6.14 -6.41 -5.66
N GLY A 9 5.11 -6.73 -4.94
CA GLY A 9 4.86 -8.02 -4.30
C GLY A 9 3.38 -8.15 -3.96
N VAL A 10 2.91 -9.39 -3.79
CA VAL A 10 1.49 -9.73 -3.60
C VAL A 10 1.26 -10.78 -2.53
N GLY A 11 2.31 -11.19 -1.81
CA GLY A 11 2.25 -12.29 -0.85
C GLY A 11 1.75 -11.88 0.52
N ALA A 12 1.03 -12.78 1.18
CA ALA A 12 0.80 -12.72 2.62
C ALA A 12 2.14 -12.85 3.38
N ALA A 13 2.16 -12.52 4.67
CA ALA A 13 3.38 -12.46 5.50
C ALA A 13 4.32 -13.68 5.40
N HIS A 14 3.76 -14.87 5.17
CA HIS A 14 4.52 -16.12 5.04
C HIS A 14 4.87 -16.51 3.61
N ALA A 15 4.32 -15.81 2.61
CA ALA A 15 4.48 -16.12 1.17
C ALA A 15 5.68 -15.40 0.57
N VAL A 16 6.89 -15.70 1.06
CA VAL A 16 8.13 -14.98 0.73
C VAL A 16 8.42 -14.97 -0.79
N GLU A 17 8.09 -16.05 -1.50
CA GLU A 17 8.30 -16.16 -2.95
C GLU A 17 7.45 -15.16 -3.76
N LEU A 18 6.35 -14.68 -3.21
CA LEU A 18 5.47 -13.70 -3.85
C LEU A 18 5.90 -12.24 -3.56
N GLY A 19 6.87 -12.06 -2.65
CA GLY A 19 7.28 -10.75 -2.17
C GLY A 19 6.26 -10.11 -1.24
N SER A 20 6.70 -9.19 -0.41
CA SER A 20 5.85 -8.44 0.50
C SER A 20 4.81 -7.61 -0.27
N SER A 21 3.56 -7.65 0.18
CA SER A 21 2.47 -6.91 -0.47
C SER A 21 2.75 -5.42 -0.50
N ALA A 22 3.06 -4.92 -1.69
CA ALA A 22 3.35 -3.51 -1.94
C ALA A 22 3.04 -3.14 -3.40
N ALA A 23 2.59 -1.92 -3.62
CA ALA A 23 2.28 -1.43 -4.96
C ALA A 23 2.79 0.00 -5.18
N VAL A 24 3.03 0.35 -6.43
CA VAL A 24 3.42 1.71 -6.84
C VAL A 24 2.36 2.27 -7.78
N LEU A 25 1.78 3.41 -7.43
CA LEU A 25 1.04 4.21 -8.38
C LEU A 25 2.02 4.86 -9.35
N GLU A 26 1.84 4.62 -10.64
CA GLU A 26 2.66 5.20 -11.71
C GLU A 26 1.81 6.12 -12.60
N CYS A 27 2.44 7.18 -13.11
CA CYS A 27 1.92 7.98 -14.20
C CYS A 27 2.95 8.03 -15.35
N ASP A 28 2.56 7.57 -16.53
CA ASP A 28 3.46 7.45 -17.70
C ASP A 28 4.77 6.70 -17.37
N GLY A 29 4.67 5.62 -16.58
CA GLY A 29 5.79 4.79 -16.14
C GLY A 29 6.69 5.40 -15.06
N LYS A 30 6.34 6.58 -14.53
CA LYS A 30 7.08 7.23 -13.44
C LYS A 30 6.38 6.99 -12.09
N PRO A 31 7.12 6.64 -11.03
CA PRO A 31 6.54 6.38 -9.72
C PRO A 31 6.01 7.69 -9.10
N VAL A 32 4.77 7.65 -8.62
CA VAL A 32 4.10 8.75 -7.92
C VAL A 32 4.03 8.48 -6.42
N LEU A 33 3.57 7.28 -6.04
CA LEU A 33 3.38 6.90 -4.64
C LEU A 33 3.67 5.40 -4.47
N LEU A 34 4.57 5.06 -3.57
CA LEU A 34 4.72 3.69 -3.06
C LEU A 34 3.70 3.45 -1.95
N ILE A 35 3.04 2.31 -1.96
CA ILE A 35 2.11 1.86 -0.91
C ILE A 35 2.73 0.66 -0.21
N ASP A 36 3.00 0.79 1.08
CA ASP A 36 3.70 -0.12 1.96
C ASP A 36 5.17 -0.37 1.61
N CYS A 37 5.94 -0.80 2.60
CA CYS A 37 7.37 -1.09 2.49
C CYS A 37 7.76 -2.29 3.37
N GLY A 38 7.38 -3.49 2.94
CA GLY A 38 7.79 -4.74 3.56
C GLY A 38 9.28 -5.05 3.33
N PRO A 39 9.79 -6.17 3.88
CA PRO A 39 11.23 -6.47 3.94
C PRO A 39 11.99 -6.42 2.61
N ASP A 40 11.40 -6.85 1.51
CA ASP A 40 12.01 -6.89 0.17
C ASP A 40 11.54 -5.76 -0.77
N THR A 41 10.61 -4.93 -0.32
CA THR A 41 9.97 -3.89 -1.15
C THR A 41 10.97 -2.86 -1.64
N LEU A 42 11.90 -2.39 -0.79
CA LEU A 42 12.89 -1.39 -1.21
C LEU A 42 13.79 -1.90 -2.34
N ASP A 43 14.24 -3.15 -2.27
CA ASP A 43 15.11 -3.73 -3.31
C ASP A 43 14.36 -3.84 -4.64
N ARG A 44 13.12 -4.29 -4.61
CA ARG A 44 12.26 -4.37 -5.81
C ARG A 44 11.95 -2.98 -6.38
N TYR A 45 11.72 -2.01 -5.52
CA TYR A 45 11.51 -0.63 -5.93
C TYR A 45 12.76 -0.05 -6.60
N LEU A 46 13.93 -0.21 -5.99
CA LEU A 46 15.19 0.26 -6.56
C LEU A 46 15.54 -0.45 -7.88
N ALA A 47 15.25 -1.74 -8.01
CA ALA A 47 15.43 -2.47 -9.26
C ALA A 47 14.53 -1.93 -10.39
N ALA A 48 13.32 -1.47 -10.05
CA ALA A 48 12.37 -0.94 -11.03
C ALA A 48 12.63 0.53 -11.41
N TYR A 49 13.07 1.38 -10.46
CA TYR A 49 13.11 2.83 -10.62
C TYR A 49 14.47 3.49 -10.39
N GLY A 50 15.46 2.77 -9.85
CA GLY A 50 16.84 3.23 -9.70
C GLY A 50 17.10 4.14 -8.49
N GLU A 51 16.08 4.81 -7.95
CA GLU A 51 16.18 5.75 -6.81
C GLU A 51 15.11 5.47 -5.75
N PRO A 52 15.31 5.85 -4.47
CA PRO A 52 14.29 5.70 -3.43
C PRO A 52 13.00 6.47 -3.75
N PRO A 53 11.84 6.02 -3.20
CA PRO A 53 10.57 6.68 -3.46
C PRO A 53 10.53 8.10 -2.90
N ARG A 54 9.92 9.03 -3.66
CA ARG A 54 9.68 10.41 -3.20
C ARG A 54 8.46 10.53 -2.30
N ALA A 55 7.54 9.56 -2.38
CA ALA A 55 6.35 9.47 -1.57
C ALA A 55 6.06 8.02 -1.22
N LEU A 56 5.68 7.78 0.04
CA LEU A 56 5.35 6.47 0.59
C LEU A 56 4.11 6.62 1.48
N TYR A 57 3.12 5.76 1.33
CA TYR A 57 1.97 5.62 2.21
C TYR A 57 2.04 4.29 2.95
N ILE A 58 1.75 4.28 4.25
CA ILE A 58 1.69 3.07 5.09
C ILE A 58 0.24 2.79 5.46
N THR A 59 -0.22 1.57 5.12
CA THR A 59 -1.58 1.10 5.44
C THR A 59 -1.72 0.69 6.89
N HIS A 60 -0.76 -0.06 7.43
CA HIS A 60 -0.72 -0.52 8.82
C HIS A 60 0.71 -0.97 9.20
N THR A 61 0.90 -1.47 10.44
CA THR A 61 2.25 -1.63 11.00
C THR A 61 2.70 -3.08 11.19
N HIS A 62 2.18 -4.04 10.44
CA HIS A 62 2.76 -5.38 10.38
C HIS A 62 4.10 -5.37 9.63
N MET A 63 5.00 -6.28 10.00
CA MET A 63 6.37 -6.27 9.48
C MET A 63 6.45 -6.57 7.97
N ASP A 64 5.53 -7.32 7.42
CA ASP A 64 5.40 -7.53 5.97
C ASP A 64 4.97 -6.27 5.20
N HIS A 65 4.52 -5.21 5.91
CA HIS A 65 4.17 -3.90 5.35
C HIS A 65 5.13 -2.77 5.74
N VAL A 66 5.90 -2.92 6.84
CA VAL A 66 6.81 -1.86 7.31
C VAL A 66 8.25 -2.33 7.55
N GLY A 67 8.53 -3.63 7.46
CA GLY A 67 9.85 -4.19 7.80
C GLY A 67 11.00 -3.69 6.92
N GLY A 68 10.72 -3.12 5.75
CA GLY A 68 11.71 -2.48 4.88
C GLY A 68 12.05 -1.05 5.26
N LEU A 69 11.31 -0.43 6.19
CA LEU A 69 11.52 0.98 6.56
C LEU A 69 12.86 1.23 7.24
N GLU A 70 13.40 0.28 8.00
CA GLU A 70 14.73 0.41 8.59
C GLU A 70 15.82 0.51 7.50
N ARG A 71 15.74 -0.35 6.49
CA ARG A 71 16.68 -0.30 5.35
C ARG A 71 16.51 0.99 4.55
N MET A 72 15.27 1.45 4.37
CA MET A 72 15.00 2.72 3.72
C MET A 72 15.56 3.89 4.55
N PHE A 73 15.39 3.87 5.87
CA PHE A 73 15.97 4.85 6.78
C PHE A 73 17.49 4.96 6.57
N PHE A 74 18.22 3.86 6.61
CA PHE A 74 19.67 3.87 6.41
C PHE A 74 20.04 4.41 5.02
N ARG A 75 19.32 4.01 3.98
CA ARG A 75 19.55 4.51 2.63
C ARG A 75 19.37 6.02 2.51
N LEU A 76 18.38 6.58 3.18
CA LEU A 76 18.09 8.02 3.17
C LEU A 76 18.98 8.78 4.12
N TRP A 77 19.28 8.23 5.30
CA TRP A 77 20.03 8.92 6.35
C TRP A 77 21.49 9.18 5.97
N PHE A 78 22.17 8.19 5.43
CA PHE A 78 23.58 8.28 5.07
C PHE A 78 23.83 8.96 3.72
N ASP A 79 22.81 9.38 3.01
CA ASP A 79 22.93 10.21 1.79
C ASP A 79 22.27 11.56 2.04
N GLU A 80 23.11 12.59 2.26
CA GLU A 80 22.63 13.96 2.53
C GLU A 80 21.73 14.51 1.41
N THR A 81 21.90 14.03 0.18
CA THR A 81 21.07 14.44 -0.96
C THR A 81 19.68 13.85 -0.93
N LEU A 82 19.45 12.78 -0.17
CA LEU A 82 18.18 12.06 -0.05
C LEU A 82 17.45 12.33 1.26
N ARG A 83 18.20 12.69 2.33
CA ARG A 83 17.65 12.90 3.68
C ARG A 83 16.50 13.91 3.66
N GLY A 84 15.36 13.52 4.27
CA GLY A 84 14.16 14.35 4.36
C GLY A 84 13.40 14.58 3.04
N ARG A 85 13.78 13.91 1.94
CA ARG A 85 13.09 14.08 0.65
C ARG A 85 11.90 13.15 0.45
N THR A 86 11.92 11.94 1.04
CA THR A 86 10.80 11.01 0.97
C THR A 86 9.67 11.48 1.89
N ARG A 87 8.53 11.86 1.31
CA ARG A 87 7.30 12.13 2.06
C ARG A 87 6.72 10.80 2.55
N LEU A 88 6.63 10.61 3.86
CA LEU A 88 6.01 9.43 4.47
C LEU A 88 4.63 9.81 4.99
N PHE A 89 3.60 9.31 4.33
CA PHE A 89 2.20 9.49 4.69
C PHE A 89 1.74 8.30 5.53
N ALA A 90 1.12 8.57 6.65
CA ALA A 90 0.46 7.56 7.47
C ALA A 90 -0.70 8.19 8.24
N HIS A 91 -1.75 7.40 8.50
CA HIS A 91 -2.80 7.88 9.39
C HIS A 91 -2.21 8.24 10.75
N ALA A 92 -2.61 9.39 11.33
CA ALA A 92 -2.04 9.92 12.58
C ALA A 92 -2.07 8.88 13.72
N GLY A 93 -3.11 8.05 13.78
CA GLY A 93 -3.22 6.96 14.76
C GLY A 93 -2.17 5.85 14.62
N LEU A 94 -1.49 5.74 13.46
CA LEU A 94 -0.42 4.75 13.26
C LEU A 94 0.96 5.25 13.72
N ILE A 95 1.16 6.54 13.93
CA ILE A 95 2.47 7.10 14.26
C ILE A 95 3.07 6.50 15.55
N PRO A 96 2.33 6.33 16.65
CA PRO A 96 2.86 5.69 17.85
C PRO A 96 3.26 4.22 17.60
N TRP A 97 2.52 3.51 16.75
CA TRP A 97 2.84 2.13 16.40
C TRP A 97 4.07 2.04 15.51
N LEU A 98 4.21 2.93 14.54
CA LEU A 98 5.43 3.04 13.71
C LEU A 98 6.63 3.40 14.57
N GLN A 99 6.50 4.31 15.55
CA GLN A 99 7.56 4.63 16.49
C GLN A 99 8.07 3.37 17.18
N THR A 100 7.20 2.60 17.79
CA THR A 100 7.58 1.39 18.54
C THR A 100 8.11 0.26 17.64
N ARG A 101 7.57 0.13 16.41
CA ARG A 101 7.90 -0.99 15.53
C ARG A 101 9.20 -0.80 14.77
N VAL A 102 9.46 0.41 14.26
CA VAL A 102 10.55 0.63 13.29
C VAL A 102 11.40 1.86 13.58
N ALA A 103 10.93 2.83 14.38
CA ALA A 103 11.62 4.10 14.54
C ALA A 103 12.53 4.16 15.78
N ASP A 104 12.26 3.40 16.83
CA ASP A 104 13.06 3.45 18.07
C ASP A 104 14.46 2.90 17.86
N TYR A 105 14.58 1.68 17.35
CA TYR A 105 15.87 1.00 17.22
C TYR A 105 16.82 1.66 16.21
N PRO A 106 16.39 2.01 14.98
CA PRO A 106 17.28 2.68 14.01
C PRO A 106 17.79 4.05 14.49
N GLY A 107 17.12 4.68 15.47
CA GLY A 107 17.58 5.91 16.10
C GLY A 107 18.81 5.74 17.00
N VAL A 108 19.24 4.50 17.33
CA VAL A 108 20.36 4.21 18.22
C VAL A 108 21.59 3.86 17.38
N LEU A 109 22.27 4.89 16.84
CA LEU A 109 23.50 4.73 16.08
C LEU A 109 24.72 5.12 16.95
N ALA A 110 25.86 4.47 16.70
CA ALA A 110 27.11 4.74 17.41
C ALA A 110 27.66 6.16 17.13
N GLU A 111 27.28 6.75 16.00
CA GLU A 111 27.64 8.10 15.58
C GLU A 111 26.93 9.21 16.37
N GLY A 112 26.05 8.85 17.29
CA GLY A 112 25.20 9.75 18.06
C GLY A 112 23.73 9.49 17.81
N GLY A 113 22.87 9.89 18.72
CA GLY A 113 21.42 9.71 18.62
C GLY A 113 20.89 10.31 17.32
N VAL A 114 20.19 9.48 16.54
CA VAL A 114 19.55 9.89 15.28
C VAL A 114 18.05 9.76 15.44
N ASN A 115 17.33 10.76 14.98
CA ASN A 115 15.88 10.66 14.91
C ASN A 115 15.49 9.99 13.58
N PHE A 116 14.90 8.79 13.64
CA PHE A 116 14.40 8.07 12.47
C PHE A 116 13.57 8.97 11.53
N TRP A 117 12.71 9.80 12.11
CA TRP A 117 11.81 10.65 11.34
C TRP A 117 12.51 11.74 10.53
N GLU A 118 13.74 12.12 10.87
CA GLU A 118 14.51 13.10 10.10
C GLU A 118 15.01 12.57 8.75
N ALA A 119 15.06 11.24 8.57
CA ALA A 119 15.33 10.65 7.27
C ALA A 119 14.18 10.86 6.28
N PHE A 120 12.97 11.08 6.80
CA PHE A 120 11.73 11.27 6.06
C PHE A 120 11.14 12.65 6.28
N ARG A 121 10.25 13.05 5.40
CA ARG A 121 9.30 14.13 5.67
C ARG A 121 7.97 13.48 6.09
N LEU A 122 7.79 13.28 7.40
CA LEU A 122 6.57 12.68 7.95
C LEU A 122 5.37 13.61 7.71
N VAL A 123 4.31 13.08 7.12
CA VAL A 123 3.04 13.75 6.85
C VAL A 123 1.89 12.94 7.48
N PRO A 124 1.56 13.19 8.74
CA PRO A 124 0.39 12.58 9.37
C PRO A 124 -0.89 12.98 8.63
N CYS A 125 -1.77 12.03 8.36
CA CYS A 125 -3.05 12.29 7.73
C CYS A 125 -4.21 11.70 8.56
N SER A 126 -5.45 12.08 8.23
CA SER A 126 -6.65 11.53 8.85
C SER A 126 -7.65 11.06 7.81
N ARG A 127 -8.31 11.98 7.10
CA ARG A 127 -9.27 11.66 6.03
C ARG A 127 -8.62 11.47 4.68
N GLY A 128 -7.40 11.95 4.52
CA GLY A 128 -6.67 11.92 3.27
C GLY A 128 -5.51 12.91 3.27
N PHE A 129 -4.85 13.03 2.13
CA PHE A 129 -3.74 13.95 1.92
C PHE A 129 -3.64 14.39 0.45
N TRP A 130 -2.99 15.53 0.24
CA TRP A 130 -2.63 16.00 -1.08
C TRP A 130 -1.23 15.53 -1.47
N LEU A 131 -1.09 15.03 -2.70
CA LEU A 131 0.17 14.68 -3.31
C LEU A 131 0.17 15.14 -4.77
N ASP A 132 1.02 16.11 -5.10
CA ASP A 132 1.19 16.64 -6.45
C ASP A 132 -0.14 17.06 -7.12
N GLY A 133 -1.01 17.72 -6.33
CA GLY A 133 -2.32 18.19 -6.77
C GLY A 133 -3.43 17.14 -6.86
N LEU A 134 -3.14 15.89 -6.45
CA LEU A 134 -4.12 14.80 -6.35
C LEU A 134 -4.53 14.61 -4.89
N TRP A 135 -5.84 14.42 -4.66
CA TRP A 135 -6.37 14.08 -3.35
C TRP A 135 -6.50 12.57 -3.19
N PHE A 136 -5.85 12.05 -2.17
CA PHE A 136 -5.97 10.65 -1.76
C PHE A 136 -6.85 10.55 -0.52
N ASP A 137 -7.94 9.83 -0.62
CA ASP A 137 -8.78 9.50 0.53
C ASP A 137 -8.15 8.38 1.35
N VAL A 138 -8.22 8.49 2.67
CA VAL A 138 -7.79 7.46 3.63
C VAL A 138 -9.00 6.97 4.40
N PHE A 139 -9.22 5.66 4.41
CA PHE A 139 -10.37 5.05 5.03
C PHE A 139 -9.97 3.87 5.94
N ALA A 140 -10.71 3.70 7.05
CA ALA A 140 -10.47 2.60 7.98
C ALA A 140 -10.81 1.25 7.35
N THR A 141 -10.01 0.23 7.67
CA THR A 141 -10.24 -1.16 7.27
C THR A 141 -10.48 -2.06 8.48
N ARG A 142 -10.87 -3.30 8.25
CA ARG A 142 -11.22 -4.26 9.30
C ARG A 142 -10.11 -5.29 9.50
N HIS A 143 -8.96 -4.81 9.98
CA HIS A 143 -7.81 -5.66 10.27
C HIS A 143 -7.38 -5.46 11.72
N HIS A 144 -7.37 -6.54 12.52
CA HIS A 144 -7.12 -6.51 13.97
C HIS A 144 -8.01 -5.52 14.73
N MET A 145 -7.40 -4.66 15.56
CA MET A 145 -8.12 -3.66 16.35
C MET A 145 -8.60 -2.50 15.47
N PRO A 146 -9.80 -1.95 15.72
CA PRO A 146 -10.25 -0.74 15.05
C PRO A 146 -9.24 0.40 15.17
N GLY A 147 -9.01 1.12 14.07
CA GLY A 147 -8.10 2.27 14.05
C GLY A 147 -6.61 1.92 13.91
N THR A 148 -6.27 0.69 13.56
CA THR A 148 -4.87 0.25 13.34
C THR A 148 -4.56 -0.14 11.91
N SER A 149 -5.51 -0.02 10.97
CA SER A 149 -5.31 -0.29 9.54
C SER A 149 -6.19 0.61 8.68
N TYR A 150 -5.62 1.08 7.55
CA TYR A 150 -6.25 2.06 6.67
C TYR A 150 -5.92 1.79 5.21
N GLY A 151 -6.97 1.70 4.39
CA GLY A 151 -6.84 1.70 2.94
C GLY A 151 -6.69 3.12 2.38
N ILE A 152 -6.38 3.18 1.09
CA ILE A 152 -6.21 4.43 0.34
C ILE A 152 -7.01 4.38 -0.96
N ALA A 153 -7.58 5.50 -1.38
CA ALA A 153 -8.24 5.62 -2.67
C ALA A 153 -7.87 6.93 -3.39
N LEU A 154 -7.71 6.86 -4.68
CA LEU A 154 -7.67 8.00 -5.59
C LEU A 154 -8.95 7.97 -6.42
N GLY A 155 -9.89 8.86 -6.10
CA GLY A 155 -11.23 8.87 -6.69
C GLY A 155 -11.19 8.86 -8.22
N GLY A 156 -12.03 8.05 -8.84
CA GLY A 156 -12.08 7.84 -10.28
C GLY A 156 -10.97 6.94 -10.84
N SER A 157 -10.02 6.46 -10.01
CA SER A 157 -8.87 5.67 -10.47
C SER A 157 -8.76 4.32 -9.76
N PHE A 158 -8.42 4.30 -8.48
CA PHE A 158 -8.26 3.04 -7.74
C PHE A 158 -8.57 3.18 -6.26
N ALA A 159 -8.80 2.03 -5.61
CA ALA A 159 -8.70 1.83 -4.17
C ALA A 159 -7.74 0.67 -3.88
N TYR A 160 -6.93 0.81 -2.83
CA TYR A 160 -6.04 -0.22 -2.28
C TYR A 160 -6.38 -0.42 -0.82
N THR A 161 -6.82 -1.63 -0.46
CA THR A 161 -7.39 -1.84 0.88
C THR A 161 -6.35 -1.93 1.98
N GLY A 162 -5.10 -2.32 1.69
CA GLY A 162 -4.27 -2.93 2.71
C GLY A 162 -4.91 -4.24 3.17
N ASP A 163 -4.50 -4.73 4.32
CA ASP A 163 -5.08 -5.93 4.90
C ASP A 163 -6.45 -5.64 5.52
N THR A 164 -7.42 -6.53 5.27
CA THR A 164 -8.78 -6.31 5.73
C THR A 164 -9.67 -7.56 5.64
N ARG A 165 -10.66 -7.65 6.52
CA ARG A 165 -11.89 -8.39 6.26
C ARG A 165 -12.77 -7.61 5.28
N PRO A 166 -13.88 -8.18 4.77
CA PRO A 166 -14.77 -7.47 3.87
C PRO A 166 -15.22 -6.10 4.41
N ILE A 167 -15.20 -5.09 3.53
CA ILE A 167 -15.56 -3.70 3.80
C ILE A 167 -16.44 -3.12 2.68
N PRO A 168 -17.58 -3.78 2.33
CA PRO A 168 -18.38 -3.37 1.18
C PRO A 168 -18.89 -1.93 1.28
N GLU A 169 -19.23 -1.46 2.47
CA GLU A 169 -19.71 -0.10 2.71
C GLU A 169 -18.62 0.97 2.47
N MET A 170 -17.37 0.64 2.78
CA MET A 170 -16.24 1.56 2.55
C MET A 170 -15.92 1.62 1.07
N LEU A 171 -15.86 0.48 0.40
CA LEU A 171 -15.60 0.43 -1.04
C LEU A 171 -16.75 1.03 -1.86
N ALA A 172 -18.02 0.87 -1.45
CA ALA A 172 -19.14 1.56 -2.08
C ALA A 172 -18.99 3.09 -2.00
N ARG A 173 -18.40 3.60 -0.93
CA ARG A 173 -18.16 5.04 -0.74
C ARG A 173 -16.95 5.56 -1.50
N TYR A 174 -15.82 4.85 -1.48
CA TYR A 174 -14.53 5.34 -1.97
C TYR A 174 -14.13 4.79 -3.34
N ALA A 175 -14.82 3.74 -3.81
CA ALA A 175 -14.59 3.08 -5.09
C ALA A 175 -15.91 2.61 -5.72
N GLY A 176 -16.96 3.41 -5.59
CA GLY A 176 -18.31 3.08 -6.08
C GLY A 176 -18.52 3.24 -7.59
N GLY A 177 -17.54 3.81 -8.30
CA GLY A 177 -17.59 4.05 -9.74
C GLY A 177 -16.84 3.00 -10.55
N SER A 178 -15.90 3.46 -11.38
CA SER A 178 -15.08 2.63 -12.29
C SER A 178 -13.70 2.30 -11.74
N GLU A 179 -13.42 2.63 -10.49
CA GLU A 179 -12.12 2.41 -9.85
C GLU A 179 -11.74 0.94 -9.86
N ILE A 180 -10.47 0.65 -10.09
CA ILE A 180 -9.89 -0.67 -9.84
C ILE A 180 -9.70 -0.84 -8.33
N ILE A 181 -10.12 -1.97 -7.81
CA ILE A 181 -10.07 -2.28 -6.37
C ILE A 181 -8.99 -3.36 -6.14
N ALA A 182 -7.83 -2.96 -5.63
CA ALA A 182 -6.84 -3.90 -5.11
C ALA A 182 -7.27 -4.34 -3.71
N HIS A 183 -7.52 -5.63 -3.51
CA HIS A 183 -8.13 -6.16 -2.30
C HIS A 183 -7.37 -7.35 -1.72
N ASP A 184 -7.14 -7.34 -0.39
CA ASP A 184 -6.65 -8.47 0.40
C ASP A 184 -7.57 -9.69 0.23
N CYS A 185 -7.03 -10.81 -0.20
CA CYS A 185 -7.82 -12.04 -0.31
C CYS A 185 -6.95 -13.31 -0.31
N GLY A 186 -7.19 -14.17 0.69
CA GLY A 186 -6.73 -15.56 0.68
C GLY A 186 -7.79 -16.55 0.21
N LEU A 187 -7.46 -17.85 0.20
CA LEU A 187 -8.45 -18.88 -0.08
C LEU A 187 -9.48 -18.98 1.05
N THR A 188 -9.03 -18.85 2.28
CA THR A 188 -9.89 -18.94 3.48
C THR A 188 -9.81 -17.64 4.26
N GLY A 189 -10.97 -17.09 4.60
CA GLY A 189 -11.06 -15.92 5.48
C GLY A 189 -10.73 -16.28 6.94
N ASN A 190 -10.33 -15.26 7.68
CA ASN A 190 -10.05 -15.37 9.11
C ASN A 190 -10.43 -14.05 9.82
N PRO A 191 -10.29 -13.92 11.15
CA PRO A 191 -10.65 -12.70 11.86
C PRO A 191 -9.93 -11.42 11.42
N SER A 192 -8.88 -11.52 10.59
CA SER A 192 -8.06 -10.40 10.14
C SER A 192 -8.06 -10.18 8.63
N HIS A 193 -8.39 -11.20 7.83
CA HIS A 193 -8.27 -11.19 6.37
C HIS A 193 -9.51 -11.75 5.69
N THR A 194 -9.72 -11.30 4.46
CA THR A 194 -10.80 -11.75 3.59
C THR A 194 -10.47 -13.09 2.95
N GLY A 195 -11.43 -14.03 2.96
CA GLY A 195 -11.40 -15.21 2.11
C GLY A 195 -12.20 -15.03 0.83
N VAL A 196 -11.96 -15.88 -0.16
CA VAL A 196 -12.66 -15.79 -1.44
C VAL A 196 -14.18 -16.00 -1.29
N ASP A 197 -14.61 -16.88 -0.37
CA ASP A 197 -16.04 -17.09 -0.06
C ASP A 197 -16.68 -15.83 0.56
N ASP A 198 -15.90 -15.03 1.30
CA ASP A 198 -16.34 -13.76 1.86
C ASP A 198 -16.55 -12.74 0.74
N VAL A 199 -15.63 -12.68 -0.24
CA VAL A 199 -15.78 -11.80 -1.41
C VAL A 199 -17.06 -12.13 -2.16
N GLU A 200 -17.32 -13.42 -2.43
CA GLU A 200 -18.52 -13.86 -3.16
C GLU A 200 -19.81 -13.57 -2.39
N ARG A 201 -19.78 -13.63 -1.07
CA ARG A 201 -20.94 -13.39 -0.21
C ARG A 201 -21.27 -11.93 0.01
N GLU A 202 -20.23 -11.08 0.17
CA GLU A 202 -20.39 -9.73 0.72
C GLU A 202 -20.25 -8.61 -0.32
N TYR A 203 -19.63 -8.89 -1.48
CA TYR A 203 -19.47 -7.88 -2.52
C TYR A 203 -20.46 -8.07 -3.66
N PRO A 204 -20.96 -6.97 -4.27
CA PRO A 204 -21.77 -7.04 -5.47
C PRO A 204 -21.06 -7.80 -6.59
N ALA A 205 -21.80 -8.67 -7.30
CA ALA A 205 -21.24 -9.51 -8.35
C ALA A 205 -20.64 -8.69 -9.51
N ASP A 206 -21.16 -7.50 -9.80
CA ASP A 206 -20.67 -6.57 -10.80
C ASP A 206 -19.34 -5.89 -10.46
N TRP A 207 -18.87 -6.03 -9.20
CA TRP A 207 -17.54 -5.55 -8.81
C TRP A 207 -16.42 -6.51 -9.21
N ARG A 208 -16.75 -7.76 -9.56
CA ARG A 208 -15.78 -8.83 -9.85
C ARG A 208 -14.73 -8.40 -10.88
N ASP A 209 -15.14 -7.72 -11.94
CA ASP A 209 -14.24 -7.29 -13.02
C ASP A 209 -13.28 -6.16 -12.60
N ARG A 210 -13.62 -5.44 -11.53
CA ARG A 210 -12.81 -4.35 -10.98
C ARG A 210 -11.89 -4.79 -9.85
N LEU A 211 -12.15 -5.96 -9.23
CA LEU A 211 -11.30 -6.51 -8.18
C LEU A 211 -9.98 -7.01 -8.74
N ARG A 212 -8.90 -6.74 -8.01
CA ARG A 212 -7.56 -7.32 -8.19
C ARG A 212 -7.13 -7.87 -6.85
N LEU A 213 -7.24 -9.19 -6.69
CA LEU A 213 -6.95 -9.84 -5.43
C LEU A 213 -5.44 -10.01 -5.25
N TYR A 214 -4.94 -9.65 -4.08
CA TYR A 214 -3.55 -9.82 -3.66
C TYR A 214 -3.49 -10.32 -2.21
N HIS A 215 -2.32 -10.46 -1.62
CA HIS A 215 -2.09 -10.95 -0.25
C HIS A 215 -2.48 -12.43 -0.05
N TYR A 216 -2.35 -13.23 -1.09
CA TYR A 216 -2.61 -14.68 -1.01
C TYR A 216 -1.34 -15.46 -0.60
N GLY A 217 -1.55 -16.71 -0.10
CA GLY A 217 -0.53 -17.49 0.59
C GLY A 217 0.49 -18.20 -0.31
N SER A 218 0.18 -18.42 -1.59
CA SER A 218 1.06 -19.13 -2.54
C SER A 218 0.65 -18.91 -4.00
N MET A 219 1.52 -19.25 -4.94
CA MET A 219 1.18 -19.28 -6.37
C MET A 219 0.00 -20.21 -6.67
N ALA A 220 -0.11 -21.33 -5.95
CA ALA A 220 -1.22 -22.28 -6.10
C ALA A 220 -2.56 -21.66 -5.66
N ASP A 221 -2.53 -20.85 -4.59
CA ASP A 221 -3.71 -20.10 -4.14
C ASP A 221 -4.15 -19.10 -5.21
N GLY A 222 -3.20 -18.36 -5.79
CA GLY A 222 -3.48 -17.44 -6.88
C GLY A 222 -4.16 -18.14 -8.07
N VAL A 223 -3.69 -19.32 -8.48
CA VAL A 223 -4.31 -20.14 -9.54
C VAL A 223 -5.74 -20.55 -9.13
N THR A 224 -5.94 -20.93 -7.88
CA THR A 224 -7.26 -21.31 -7.37
C THR A 224 -8.23 -20.12 -7.38
N LEU A 225 -7.81 -18.94 -6.95
CA LEU A 225 -8.61 -17.71 -7.02
C LEU A 225 -9.02 -17.39 -8.46
N GLN A 226 -8.10 -17.54 -9.42
CA GLN A 226 -8.40 -17.35 -10.85
C GLN A 226 -9.39 -18.39 -11.37
N SER A 227 -9.29 -19.65 -10.96
CA SER A 227 -10.23 -20.71 -11.37
C SER A 227 -11.66 -20.45 -10.89
N ARG A 228 -11.81 -19.66 -9.80
CA ARG A 228 -13.10 -19.15 -9.30
C ARG A 228 -13.59 -17.90 -10.03
N GLY A 229 -12.88 -17.47 -11.09
CA GLY A 229 -13.28 -16.35 -11.94
C GLY A 229 -12.86 -14.97 -11.42
N PHE A 230 -11.94 -14.88 -10.46
CA PHE A 230 -11.40 -13.61 -9.99
C PHE A 230 -10.14 -13.22 -10.75
N GLN A 231 -9.94 -11.93 -10.90
CA GLN A 231 -8.67 -11.38 -11.36
C GLN A 231 -7.74 -11.22 -10.15
N ILE A 232 -6.51 -11.70 -10.27
CA ILE A 232 -5.47 -11.53 -9.25
C ILE A 232 -4.40 -10.58 -9.75
N ALA A 233 -3.73 -9.89 -8.84
CA ALA A 233 -2.46 -9.24 -9.10
C ALA A 233 -1.32 -10.26 -8.91
N ARG A 234 -0.27 -10.14 -9.71
CA ARG A 234 0.98 -10.91 -9.58
C ARG A 234 2.14 -9.95 -9.36
N THR A 235 3.19 -10.44 -8.76
CA THR A 235 4.44 -9.69 -8.64
C THR A 235 4.95 -9.27 -10.01
N GLY A 236 5.18 -7.97 -10.18
CA GLY A 236 5.59 -7.36 -11.44
C GLY A 236 4.45 -6.88 -12.34
N ASP A 237 3.19 -7.21 -12.04
CA ASP A 237 2.05 -6.74 -12.84
C ASP A 237 1.90 -5.23 -12.78
N ARG A 238 1.64 -4.62 -13.94
CA ARG A 238 1.20 -3.23 -14.09
C ARG A 238 -0.24 -3.20 -14.58
N ILE A 239 -1.14 -2.92 -13.67
CA ILE A 239 -2.58 -2.90 -13.93
C ILE A 239 -2.99 -1.50 -14.38
N ALA A 240 -3.56 -1.39 -15.59
CA ALA A 240 -4.05 -0.12 -16.09
C ALA A 240 -5.20 0.41 -15.22
N LEU A 241 -5.14 1.68 -14.89
CA LEU A 241 -6.13 2.39 -14.07
C LEU A 241 -6.90 3.40 -14.92
N PRO A 242 -8.19 3.64 -14.62
CA PRO A 242 -8.85 4.85 -15.09
C PRO A 242 -8.06 6.10 -14.67
N ALA A 243 -8.07 7.12 -15.52
CA ALA A 243 -7.39 8.37 -15.20
C ALA A 243 -8.12 9.09 -14.05
N PRO A 244 -7.43 9.52 -12.99
CA PRO A 244 -8.04 10.32 -11.94
C PRO A 244 -8.47 11.70 -12.47
N PRO A 245 -9.29 12.44 -11.72
CA PRO A 245 -9.54 13.85 -12.01
C PRO A 245 -8.22 14.64 -12.16
N PRO A 246 -8.19 15.68 -12.99
CA PRO A 246 -6.97 16.46 -13.20
C PRO A 246 -6.47 17.05 -11.87
N PRO A 247 -5.13 17.11 -11.68
CA PRO A 247 -4.55 17.71 -10.48
C PRO A 247 -5.00 19.15 -10.27
N ARG A 248 -5.26 19.55 -9.02
CA ARG A 248 -5.55 20.93 -8.68
C ARG A 248 -4.26 21.74 -8.60
N ALA A 249 -4.22 22.86 -9.28
CA ALA A 249 -3.03 23.72 -9.34
C ALA A 249 -2.66 24.39 -8.01
N ASP A 250 -3.62 24.53 -7.10
CA ASP A 250 -3.53 25.26 -5.82
C ASP A 250 -3.40 24.33 -4.59
N ALA A 251 -3.26 23.04 -4.80
CA ALA A 251 -3.10 22.05 -3.74
C ALA A 251 -1.62 21.61 -3.62
N GLY A 252 -0.84 22.40 -2.95
CA GLY A 252 0.56 22.17 -2.64
C GLY A 252 0.87 22.21 -1.16
#